data_dc98448f3aee49c5cb2022eefb5b8ae4
#
_entry.id   dc98448f3aee49c5cb2022eefb5b8ae4
#
_cell.length_a   1.000
_cell.length_b   1.000
_cell.length_c   1.000
_cell.angle_alpha   90.00
_cell.angle_beta   90.00
_cell.angle_gamma   90.00
#
_symmetry.space_group_name_H-M   'P 1'
#
loop_
_entity.id
_entity.type
_entity.pdbx_description
1 polymer ?
#
loop_
_entity_poly.entity_id
_entity_poly.type
_entity_poly.pdbx_seq_one_letter_code
_entity_poly.pdbx_strand_id
1 'polypeptide(L)'
;MDVKDFDYDLPEELIAQDPLEDRSSSRLMVLDKKTGEVSHHVFKEIVKYLRPGDCLVLNNTKVIPARLFGVKEGTMAKIEILLLKRRQNDVWETLVKPGKKAKPGTRIIFGDGLLTGEVIDVVDDGNRLIQFSYEGIFEEILDKLGQMPLPPYITHQLKDKNRYQTVYAKYDGSAAAPTAGLHFTKELLQQVKDKGVDIAEVTLHVGLGTFRPVKVDNVLDHHMHSEFYMVSQEAADKINNAKKNGGRIISVGTTSTRTLEAASDENGVLKECSGWTDIFIYPGYSFKVIDCLITNFHLPQSTLVMLVSALAGREHVLNAYKEAVEERYRFFSFGDAMFI
;
A
#
# COMPACT_ATOMS: atom_id res chain seq x y z
N MET A 1 -11.62 -13.14 18.71
CA MET A 1 -11.61 -11.70 18.37
C MET A 1 -12.40 -11.56 17.09
N ASP A 2 -13.48 -10.79 17.16
CA ASP A 2 -14.35 -10.58 16.02
C ASP A 2 -13.87 -9.44 15.14
N VAL A 3 -14.07 -9.57 13.83
CA VAL A 3 -13.79 -8.49 12.87
C VAL A 3 -14.59 -7.24 13.19
N LYS A 4 -15.82 -7.40 13.73
CA LYS A 4 -16.68 -6.32 14.22
C LYS A 4 -16.10 -5.53 15.39
N ASP A 5 -15.15 -6.10 16.13
CA ASP A 5 -14.44 -5.37 17.20
C ASP A 5 -13.61 -4.19 16.67
N PHE A 6 -13.39 -4.12 15.36
CA PHE A 6 -12.65 -3.08 14.65
C PHE A 6 -13.55 -2.21 13.78
N ASP A 7 -14.84 -2.19 14.09
CA ASP A 7 -15.82 -1.35 13.41
C ASP A 7 -15.89 0.05 14.04
N TYR A 8 -16.18 1.03 13.20
CA TYR A 8 -16.47 2.39 13.60
C TYR A 8 -17.35 3.05 12.52
N ASP A 9 -18.10 4.06 12.89
CA ASP A 9 -18.93 4.80 11.96
C ASP A 9 -18.08 5.77 11.12
N LEU A 10 -18.08 5.58 9.80
CA LEU A 10 -17.33 6.41 8.86
C LEU A 10 -18.29 7.00 7.81
N PRO A 11 -18.59 8.31 7.88
CA PRO A 11 -19.34 8.99 6.84
C PRO A 11 -18.63 8.93 5.49
N GLU A 12 -19.37 8.60 4.42
CA GLU A 12 -18.81 8.41 3.07
C GLU A 12 -18.12 9.68 2.55
N GLU A 13 -18.66 10.86 2.90
CA GLU A 13 -18.09 12.15 2.50
C GLU A 13 -16.69 12.43 3.07
N LEU A 14 -16.24 11.69 4.09
CA LEU A 14 -14.88 11.81 4.62
C LEU A 14 -13.86 10.99 3.84
N ILE A 15 -14.29 10.12 2.94
CA ILE A 15 -13.42 9.33 2.07
C ILE A 15 -12.85 10.25 0.98
N ALA A 16 -11.57 10.53 1.05
CA ALA A 16 -10.91 11.45 0.13
C ALA A 16 -10.89 10.92 -1.30
N GLN A 17 -11.49 11.67 -2.23
CA GLN A 17 -11.54 11.32 -3.65
C GLN A 17 -10.36 11.90 -4.44
N ASP A 18 -9.83 13.05 -4.01
CA ASP A 18 -8.78 13.77 -4.70
C ASP A 18 -7.60 14.06 -3.75
N PRO A 19 -6.35 14.00 -4.25
CA PRO A 19 -5.20 14.42 -3.47
C PRO A 19 -5.20 15.94 -3.26
N LEU A 20 -4.68 16.39 -2.12
CA LEU A 20 -4.40 17.82 -1.89
C LEU A 20 -3.35 18.31 -2.88
N GLU A 21 -3.40 19.58 -3.26
CA GLU A 21 -2.43 20.19 -4.17
C GLU A 21 -1.01 20.11 -3.60
N ASP A 22 -0.81 20.54 -2.37
CA ASP A 22 0.41 20.30 -1.60
C ASP A 22 0.26 19.04 -0.75
N ARG A 23 1.08 18.01 -1.03
CA ARG A 23 1.06 16.71 -0.35
C ARG A 23 1.29 16.84 1.15
N SER A 24 2.19 17.75 1.56
CA SER A 24 2.59 17.94 2.96
C SER A 24 1.63 18.80 3.77
N SER A 25 0.61 19.37 3.14
CA SER A 25 -0.43 20.18 3.79
C SER A 25 -1.58 19.36 4.38
N SER A 26 -1.58 18.03 4.23
CA SER A 26 -2.53 17.15 4.90
C SER A 26 -2.47 17.30 6.42
N ARG A 27 -3.56 17.00 7.11
CA ARG A 27 -3.56 16.98 8.56
C ARG A 27 -2.76 15.78 9.09
N LEU A 28 -2.21 15.94 10.28
CA LEU A 28 -1.51 14.90 11.00
C LEU A 28 -2.12 14.76 12.40
N MET A 29 -2.65 13.62 12.72
CA MET A 29 -3.02 13.25 14.08
C MET A 29 -1.84 12.51 14.73
N VAL A 30 -1.37 12.99 15.86
CA VAL A 30 -0.35 12.30 16.65
C VAL A 30 -1.07 11.58 17.79
N LEU A 31 -0.90 10.27 17.87
CA LEU A 31 -1.46 9.42 18.91
C LEU A 31 -0.35 8.90 19.83
N ASP A 32 -0.42 9.24 21.10
CA ASP A 32 0.43 8.58 22.09
C ASP A 32 -0.11 7.18 22.39
N LYS A 33 0.64 6.16 21.97
CA LYS A 33 0.22 4.76 22.12
C LYS A 33 0.14 4.27 23.57
N LYS A 34 0.73 5.00 24.53
CA LYS A 34 0.71 4.63 25.94
C LYS A 34 -0.51 5.21 26.66
N THR A 35 -0.83 6.47 26.37
CA THR A 35 -1.91 7.20 27.04
C THR A 35 -3.21 7.24 26.27
N GLY A 36 -3.15 7.06 24.93
CA GLY A 36 -4.28 7.24 24.03
C GLY A 36 -4.59 8.71 23.73
N GLU A 37 -3.79 9.66 24.25
CA GLU A 37 -3.95 11.08 23.96
C GLU A 37 -3.63 11.38 22.50
N VAL A 38 -4.43 12.27 21.90
CA VAL A 38 -4.24 12.73 20.53
C VAL A 38 -3.93 14.23 20.48
N SER A 39 -3.20 14.63 19.44
CA SER A 39 -2.98 16.04 19.11
C SER A 39 -3.03 16.23 17.59
N HIS A 40 -3.41 17.44 17.16
CA HIS A 40 -3.69 17.78 15.78
C HIS A 40 -2.66 18.73 15.21
N HIS A 41 -2.12 18.38 14.04
CA HIS A 41 -1.03 19.10 13.37
C HIS A 41 -1.25 19.09 11.86
N VAL A 42 -0.29 19.64 11.13
CA VAL A 42 -0.16 19.51 9.68
C VAL A 42 1.03 18.59 9.39
N PHE A 43 0.94 17.76 8.35
CA PHE A 43 1.92 16.70 8.08
C PHE A 43 3.36 17.19 7.98
N LYS A 44 3.60 18.36 7.40
CA LYS A 44 4.94 18.97 7.35
C LYS A 44 5.60 19.15 8.71
N GLU A 45 4.82 19.15 9.80
CA GLU A 45 5.32 19.23 11.17
C GLU A 45 5.86 17.90 11.70
N ILE A 46 5.75 16.80 10.94
CA ILE A 46 6.26 15.49 11.33
C ILE A 46 7.73 15.54 11.75
N VAL A 47 8.52 16.43 11.14
CA VAL A 47 9.93 16.62 11.47
C VAL A 47 10.13 16.97 12.96
N LYS A 48 9.17 17.62 13.61
CA LYS A 48 9.23 17.93 15.05
C LYS A 48 9.23 16.69 15.93
N TYR A 49 8.61 15.61 15.47
CA TYR A 49 8.44 14.33 16.18
C TYR A 49 9.58 13.36 15.94
N LEU A 50 10.42 13.61 14.94
CA LEU A 50 11.61 12.83 14.63
C LEU A 50 12.80 13.32 15.47
N ARG A 51 13.76 12.44 15.74
CA ARG A 51 14.96 12.71 16.55
C ARG A 51 16.22 12.32 15.78
N PRO A 52 17.33 13.03 15.96
CA PRO A 52 18.61 12.58 15.42
C PRO A 52 18.90 11.13 15.86
N GLY A 53 19.36 10.32 14.92
CA GLY A 53 19.60 8.88 15.13
C GLY A 53 18.39 7.98 14.88
N ASP A 54 17.19 8.50 14.67
CA ASP A 54 16.04 7.72 14.19
C ASP A 54 16.30 7.22 12.75
N CYS A 55 15.62 6.16 12.34
CA CYS A 55 15.59 5.68 10.97
C CYS A 55 14.15 5.67 10.43
N LEU A 56 13.90 6.47 9.40
CA LEU A 56 12.63 6.51 8.67
C LEU A 56 12.66 5.48 7.54
N VAL A 57 11.73 4.51 7.54
CA VAL A 57 11.71 3.43 6.57
C VAL A 57 10.56 3.62 5.58
N LEU A 58 10.92 3.73 4.31
CA LEU A 58 10.02 4.01 3.18
C LEU A 58 9.86 2.76 2.30
N ASN A 59 8.67 2.57 1.74
CA ASN A 59 8.44 1.58 0.68
C ASN A 59 8.58 2.26 -0.69
N ASN A 60 9.64 1.94 -1.42
CA ASN A 60 9.99 2.54 -2.71
C ASN A 60 9.38 1.83 -3.93
N THR A 61 8.36 1.02 -3.70
CA THR A 61 7.63 0.39 -4.80
C THR A 61 7.00 1.44 -5.72
N LYS A 62 6.93 1.13 -7.00
CA LYS A 62 6.32 1.98 -8.03
C LYS A 62 5.10 1.29 -8.61
N VAL A 63 3.99 2.03 -8.66
CA VAL A 63 2.75 1.56 -9.26
C VAL A 63 2.88 1.54 -10.76
N ILE A 64 2.54 0.41 -11.36
CA ILE A 64 2.46 0.28 -12.82
C ILE A 64 1.04 0.63 -13.30
N PRO A 65 0.87 1.15 -14.53
CA PRO A 65 -0.44 1.41 -15.11
C PRO A 65 -1.14 0.10 -15.49
N ALA A 66 -1.48 -0.68 -14.47
CA ALA A 66 -1.89 -2.08 -14.57
C ALA A 66 -3.32 -2.29 -15.08
N ARG A 67 -4.13 -1.24 -15.20
CA ARG A 67 -5.52 -1.33 -15.68
C ARG A 67 -5.57 -1.10 -17.17
N LEU A 68 -5.98 -2.11 -17.92
CA LEU A 68 -6.07 -2.10 -19.38
C LEU A 68 -7.51 -2.28 -19.85
N PHE A 69 -7.88 -1.56 -20.90
CA PHE A 69 -9.17 -1.68 -21.56
C PHE A 69 -8.96 -2.20 -22.96
N GLY A 70 -9.59 -3.31 -23.27
CA GLY A 70 -9.53 -3.94 -24.58
C GLY A 70 -10.89 -4.39 -25.07
N VAL A 71 -10.89 -5.03 -26.23
CA VAL A 71 -12.08 -5.61 -26.85
C VAL A 71 -11.83 -7.08 -27.15
N LYS A 72 -12.85 -7.90 -26.95
CA LYS A 72 -12.81 -9.31 -27.35
C LYS A 72 -12.79 -9.42 -28.87
N GLU A 73 -11.81 -10.14 -29.38
CA GLU A 73 -11.72 -10.42 -30.82
C GLU A 73 -13.01 -11.04 -31.35
N GLY A 74 -13.44 -10.60 -32.52
CA GLY A 74 -14.64 -11.08 -33.21
C GLY A 74 -15.96 -10.47 -32.73
N THR A 75 -16.13 -10.16 -31.44
CA THR A 75 -17.40 -9.61 -30.90
C THR A 75 -17.31 -8.15 -30.51
N MET A 76 -16.12 -7.56 -30.44
CA MET A 76 -15.84 -6.20 -29.98
C MET A 76 -16.40 -5.87 -28.58
N ALA A 77 -16.71 -6.91 -27.79
CA ALA A 77 -17.19 -6.74 -26.43
C ALA A 77 -16.09 -6.14 -25.55
N LYS A 78 -16.39 -5.05 -24.85
CA LYS A 78 -15.46 -4.40 -23.94
C LYS A 78 -15.06 -5.32 -22.80
N ILE A 79 -13.76 -5.38 -22.53
CA ILE A 79 -13.15 -6.14 -21.44
C ILE A 79 -12.15 -5.22 -20.74
N GLU A 80 -12.28 -5.14 -19.43
CA GLU A 80 -11.31 -4.52 -18.53
C GLU A 80 -10.46 -5.61 -17.92
N ILE A 81 -9.15 -5.45 -17.92
CA ILE A 81 -8.23 -6.31 -17.17
C ILE A 81 -7.37 -5.47 -16.23
N LEU A 82 -7.01 -6.10 -15.15
CA LEU A 82 -6.12 -5.53 -14.17
C LEU A 82 -5.00 -6.52 -13.89
N LEU A 83 -3.79 -6.14 -14.22
CA LEU A 83 -2.59 -6.95 -14.01
C LEU A 83 -2.31 -7.08 -12.52
N LEU A 84 -2.11 -8.31 -12.03
CA LEU A 84 -1.86 -8.60 -10.62
C LEU A 84 -0.42 -9.05 -10.39
N LYS A 85 -0.01 -10.09 -11.11
CA LYS A 85 1.27 -10.75 -10.91
C LYS A 85 1.81 -11.27 -12.24
N ARG A 86 3.04 -10.86 -12.58
CA ARG A 86 3.77 -11.43 -13.71
C ARG A 86 4.25 -12.83 -13.36
N ARG A 87 3.99 -13.77 -14.23
CA ARG A 87 4.52 -15.13 -14.24
C ARG A 87 5.64 -15.23 -15.27
N GLN A 88 6.05 -16.43 -15.63
CA GLN A 88 7.06 -16.65 -16.68
C GLN A 88 6.48 -16.37 -18.07
N ASN A 89 7.33 -16.02 -19.03
CA ASN A 89 7.01 -15.92 -20.47
C ASN A 89 5.82 -14.99 -20.79
N ASP A 90 5.79 -13.79 -20.20
CA ASP A 90 4.74 -12.79 -20.41
C ASP A 90 3.31 -13.26 -20.10
N VAL A 91 3.20 -14.26 -19.26
CA VAL A 91 1.94 -14.67 -18.65
C VAL A 91 1.72 -13.80 -17.41
N TRP A 92 0.53 -13.23 -17.32
CA TRP A 92 0.09 -12.48 -16.17
C TRP A 92 -1.15 -13.06 -15.53
N GLU A 93 -1.15 -13.14 -14.22
CA GLU A 93 -2.36 -13.31 -13.45
C GLU A 93 -3.11 -11.99 -13.41
N THR A 94 -4.40 -12.01 -13.71
CA THR A 94 -5.21 -10.81 -13.92
C THR A 94 -6.60 -10.94 -13.34
N LEU A 95 -7.18 -9.82 -12.88
CA LEU A 95 -8.63 -9.70 -12.74
C LEU A 95 -9.22 -9.26 -14.07
N VAL A 96 -10.35 -9.86 -14.44
CA VAL A 96 -11.05 -9.56 -15.71
C VAL A 96 -12.49 -9.22 -15.46
N LYS A 97 -12.96 -8.12 -16.07
CA LYS A 97 -14.35 -7.66 -15.99
C LYS A 97 -14.89 -7.37 -17.38
N PRO A 98 -16.02 -7.96 -17.77
CA PRO A 98 -16.75 -9.04 -17.10
C PRO A 98 -16.12 -10.42 -17.32
N GLY A 99 -15.86 -11.16 -16.22
CA GLY A 99 -15.19 -12.47 -16.27
C GLY A 99 -15.91 -13.52 -17.13
N LYS A 100 -17.23 -13.46 -17.24
CA LYS A 100 -18.03 -14.38 -18.08
C LYS A 100 -17.68 -14.33 -19.57
N LYS A 101 -17.11 -13.20 -20.04
CA LYS A 101 -16.70 -13.01 -21.44
C LYS A 101 -15.27 -13.44 -21.75
N ALA A 102 -14.47 -13.71 -20.70
CA ALA A 102 -13.05 -14.06 -20.78
C ALA A 102 -12.83 -15.50 -20.29
N LYS A 103 -13.20 -16.47 -21.14
CA LYS A 103 -12.96 -17.91 -20.95
C LYS A 103 -11.60 -18.28 -21.57
N PRO A 104 -10.98 -19.40 -21.18
CA PRO A 104 -9.79 -19.91 -21.86
C PRO A 104 -9.99 -19.96 -23.39
N GLY A 105 -8.96 -19.54 -24.15
CA GLY A 105 -8.99 -19.33 -25.60
C GLY A 105 -9.57 -18.00 -26.06
N THR A 106 -10.04 -17.13 -25.14
CA THR A 106 -10.49 -15.79 -25.52
C THR A 106 -9.29 -14.89 -25.82
N ARG A 107 -9.28 -14.28 -27.03
CA ARG A 107 -8.31 -13.24 -27.39
C ARG A 107 -8.89 -11.86 -27.19
N ILE A 108 -8.07 -10.98 -26.64
CA ILE A 108 -8.40 -9.58 -26.28
C ILE A 108 -7.40 -8.67 -26.98
N ILE A 109 -7.89 -7.64 -27.63
CA ILE A 109 -7.08 -6.67 -28.37
C ILE A 109 -7.10 -5.35 -27.62
N PHE A 110 -5.92 -4.76 -27.43
CA PHE A 110 -5.73 -3.46 -26.77
C PHE A 110 -5.01 -2.50 -27.72
N GLY A 111 -5.43 -1.23 -27.72
CA GLY A 111 -4.74 -0.15 -28.43
C GLY A 111 -4.53 -0.45 -29.93
N ASP A 112 -5.61 -0.81 -30.63
CA ASP A 112 -5.57 -1.11 -32.07
C ASP A 112 -4.53 -2.20 -32.45
N GLY A 113 -4.27 -3.14 -31.53
CA GLY A 113 -3.37 -4.26 -31.76
C GLY A 113 -1.96 -4.06 -31.25
N LEU A 114 -1.63 -2.96 -30.57
CA LEU A 114 -0.33 -2.77 -29.91
C LEU A 114 -0.04 -3.85 -28.87
N LEU A 115 -1.10 -4.36 -28.24
CA LEU A 115 -1.02 -5.45 -27.29
C LEU A 115 -2.17 -6.41 -27.53
N THR A 116 -1.89 -7.70 -27.55
CA THR A 116 -2.92 -8.76 -27.57
C THR A 116 -2.72 -9.67 -26.37
N GLY A 117 -3.81 -10.20 -25.83
CA GLY A 117 -3.78 -11.13 -24.72
C GLY A 117 -4.68 -12.32 -24.99
N GLU A 118 -4.21 -13.52 -24.71
CA GLU A 118 -5.00 -14.74 -24.77
C GLU A 118 -5.20 -15.28 -23.36
N VAL A 119 -6.45 -15.51 -23.00
CA VAL A 119 -6.79 -16.17 -21.74
C VAL A 119 -6.40 -17.63 -21.85
N ILE A 120 -5.41 -18.07 -21.09
CA ILE A 120 -4.93 -19.47 -21.14
C ILE A 120 -5.54 -20.33 -20.04
N ASP A 121 -5.89 -19.74 -18.87
CA ASP A 121 -6.49 -20.48 -17.77
C ASP A 121 -7.30 -19.59 -16.83
N VAL A 122 -8.06 -20.22 -15.93
CA VAL A 122 -8.78 -19.61 -14.81
C VAL A 122 -8.24 -20.21 -13.53
N VAL A 123 -7.67 -19.39 -12.67
CA VAL A 123 -7.06 -19.80 -11.40
C VAL A 123 -7.91 -19.39 -10.21
N ASP A 124 -7.39 -19.60 -9.02
CA ASP A 124 -8.06 -19.29 -7.74
C ASP A 124 -8.65 -17.89 -7.73
N ASP A 125 -9.72 -17.71 -6.95
CA ASP A 125 -10.50 -16.46 -6.85
C ASP A 125 -11.13 -15.99 -8.17
N GLY A 126 -11.12 -16.82 -9.21
CA GLY A 126 -11.63 -16.48 -10.53
C GLY A 126 -10.71 -15.56 -11.34
N ASN A 127 -9.45 -15.42 -10.96
CA ASN A 127 -8.43 -14.71 -11.73
C ASN A 127 -8.15 -15.45 -13.05
N ARG A 128 -7.66 -14.72 -14.07
CA ARG A 128 -7.27 -15.31 -15.36
C ARG A 128 -5.76 -15.25 -15.51
N LEU A 129 -5.21 -16.31 -16.07
CA LEU A 129 -3.89 -16.28 -16.65
C LEU A 129 -4.01 -15.82 -18.10
N ILE A 130 -3.36 -14.71 -18.42
CA ILE A 130 -3.34 -14.14 -19.76
C ILE A 130 -1.92 -14.14 -20.28
N GLN A 131 -1.72 -14.77 -21.43
CA GLN A 131 -0.49 -14.70 -22.21
C GLN A 131 -0.56 -13.45 -23.09
N PHE A 132 0.38 -12.54 -22.94
CA PHE A 132 0.49 -11.34 -23.77
C PHE A 132 1.42 -11.56 -24.95
N SER A 133 1.06 -10.93 -26.07
CA SER A 133 1.88 -10.85 -27.30
C SER A 133 1.94 -9.39 -27.75
N TYR A 134 3.14 -8.91 -28.03
CA TYR A 134 3.42 -7.52 -28.38
C TYR A 134 4.79 -7.41 -29.09
N GLU A 135 5.07 -6.26 -29.69
CA GLU A 135 6.38 -5.91 -30.21
C GLU A 135 7.00 -4.79 -29.38
N GLY A 136 8.28 -4.90 -29.04
CA GLY A 136 9.01 -3.90 -28.25
C GLY A 136 9.05 -4.18 -26.77
N ILE A 137 8.96 -3.14 -25.95
CA ILE A 137 9.07 -3.19 -24.49
C ILE A 137 7.68 -3.12 -23.85
N PHE A 138 7.35 -4.12 -23.05
CA PHE A 138 6.02 -4.25 -22.42
C PHE A 138 5.66 -3.04 -21.55
N GLU A 139 6.61 -2.56 -20.78
CA GLU A 139 6.46 -1.41 -19.88
C GLU A 139 6.11 -0.12 -20.65
N GLU A 140 6.71 0.11 -21.83
CA GLU A 140 6.39 1.25 -22.70
C GLU A 140 4.96 1.15 -23.28
N ILE A 141 4.53 -0.07 -23.57
CA ILE A 141 3.15 -0.33 -24.03
C ILE A 141 2.16 -0.10 -22.91
N LEU A 142 2.48 -0.54 -21.69
CA LEU A 142 1.66 -0.27 -20.51
C LEU A 142 1.55 1.25 -20.25
N ASP A 143 2.60 2.01 -20.40
CA ASP A 143 2.59 3.47 -20.24
C ASP A 143 1.66 4.18 -21.25
N LYS A 144 1.53 3.61 -22.45
CA LYS A 144 0.64 4.13 -23.50
C LYS A 144 -0.82 3.72 -23.31
N LEU A 145 -1.06 2.48 -22.95
CA LEU A 145 -2.42 1.89 -22.92
C LEU A 145 -3.02 1.81 -21.53
N GLY A 146 -2.19 1.70 -20.50
CA GLY A 146 -2.61 1.43 -19.15
C GLY A 146 -3.07 2.68 -18.40
N GLN A 147 -3.97 2.44 -17.46
CA GLN A 147 -4.39 3.44 -16.48
C GLN A 147 -3.91 3.05 -15.09
N MET A 148 -3.68 4.06 -14.24
CA MET A 148 -3.34 3.81 -12.83
C MET A 148 -4.47 3.09 -12.13
N PRO A 149 -4.20 1.96 -11.47
CA PRO A 149 -5.20 1.18 -10.77
C PRO A 149 -5.54 1.84 -9.43
N LEU A 150 -6.46 2.79 -9.45
CA LEU A 150 -6.93 3.40 -8.20
C LEU A 150 -7.76 2.41 -7.39
N PRO A 151 -7.72 2.51 -6.05
CA PRO A 151 -8.61 1.74 -5.18
C PRO A 151 -10.08 1.93 -5.55
N PRO A 152 -10.94 0.92 -5.32
CA PRO A 152 -12.34 0.95 -5.78
C PRO A 152 -13.20 2.05 -5.15
N TYR A 153 -12.80 2.59 -4.01
CA TYR A 153 -13.48 3.69 -3.33
C TYR A 153 -13.13 5.08 -3.89
N ILE A 154 -12.12 5.18 -4.76
CA ILE A 154 -11.81 6.39 -5.51
C ILE A 154 -12.54 6.30 -6.85
N THR A 155 -13.57 7.12 -7.00
CA THR A 155 -14.41 7.17 -8.20
C THR A 155 -14.02 8.31 -9.14
N HIS A 156 -13.27 9.28 -8.64
CA HIS A 156 -12.78 10.41 -9.43
C HIS A 156 -11.58 10.01 -10.29
N GLN A 157 -11.53 10.51 -11.51
CA GLN A 157 -10.37 10.38 -12.38
C GLN A 157 -9.26 11.34 -11.94
N LEU A 158 -8.04 10.84 -11.75
CA LEU A 158 -6.91 11.71 -11.47
C LEU A 158 -6.56 12.57 -12.69
N LYS A 159 -6.42 13.87 -12.48
CA LYS A 159 -5.92 14.81 -13.49
C LYS A 159 -4.45 14.54 -13.81
N ASP A 160 -3.67 14.19 -12.82
CA ASP A 160 -2.25 13.80 -12.93
C ASP A 160 -2.05 12.42 -12.28
N LYS A 161 -1.73 11.43 -13.11
CA LYS A 161 -1.45 10.06 -12.67
C LYS A 161 -0.29 9.94 -11.67
N ASN A 162 0.68 10.89 -11.71
CA ASN A 162 1.81 10.91 -10.80
C ASN A 162 1.41 11.26 -9.36
N ARG A 163 0.20 11.74 -9.15
CA ARG A 163 -0.31 12.00 -7.79
C ARG A 163 -0.55 10.71 -7.00
N TYR A 164 -0.72 9.57 -7.66
CA TYR A 164 -0.80 8.25 -7.03
C TYR A 164 0.55 7.52 -7.07
N GLN A 165 1.64 8.27 -6.89
CA GLN A 165 3.02 7.79 -6.80
C GLN A 165 3.76 8.54 -5.70
N THR A 166 4.61 7.86 -4.94
CA THR A 166 5.52 8.52 -4.01
C THR A 166 6.64 9.23 -4.77
N VAL A 167 7.23 10.28 -4.17
CA VAL A 167 8.34 11.02 -4.78
C VAL A 167 9.65 10.22 -4.83
N TYR A 168 9.68 9.06 -4.19
CA TYR A 168 10.81 8.13 -4.11
C TYR A 168 10.51 6.75 -4.73
N ALA A 169 9.42 6.63 -5.48
CA ALA A 169 9.06 5.39 -6.18
C ALA A 169 10.17 4.97 -7.16
N LYS A 170 10.62 3.71 -7.08
CA LYS A 170 11.80 3.22 -7.80
C LYS A 170 11.53 1.92 -8.56
N TYR A 171 11.02 0.89 -7.89
CA TYR A 171 10.89 -0.44 -8.46
C TYR A 171 9.46 -0.72 -8.93
N ASP A 172 9.29 -0.88 -10.23
CA ASP A 172 8.00 -1.23 -10.84
C ASP A 172 7.49 -2.59 -10.37
N GLY A 173 6.17 -2.74 -10.22
CA GLY A 173 5.54 -4.03 -9.88
C GLY A 173 4.35 -3.94 -8.95
N SER A 174 4.00 -2.78 -8.44
CA SER A 174 2.88 -2.61 -7.51
C SER A 174 1.57 -2.30 -8.23
N ALA A 175 0.48 -2.90 -7.75
CA ALA A 175 -0.87 -2.56 -8.17
C ALA A 175 -1.48 -1.40 -7.36
N ALA A 176 -0.83 -0.98 -6.26
CA ALA A 176 -1.27 0.13 -5.43
C ALA A 176 -0.08 0.89 -4.84
N ALA A 177 -0.26 2.20 -4.60
CA ALA A 177 0.75 3.02 -3.96
C ALA A 177 0.83 2.76 -2.46
N PRO A 178 2.01 2.87 -1.84
CA PRO A 178 2.16 2.94 -0.39
C PRO A 178 1.72 4.32 0.10
N THR A 179 0.42 4.48 0.35
CA THR A 179 -0.26 5.78 0.39
C THR A 179 0.18 6.69 1.53
N ALA A 180 0.67 6.15 2.65
CA ALA A 180 1.28 6.96 3.70
C ALA A 180 2.53 7.73 3.22
N GLY A 181 3.22 7.20 2.21
CA GLY A 181 4.35 7.87 1.58
C GLY A 181 3.96 9.04 0.67
N LEU A 182 2.69 9.13 0.27
CA LEU A 182 2.22 10.21 -0.59
C LEU A 182 2.26 11.59 0.08
N HIS A 183 2.30 11.65 1.41
CA HIS A 183 2.40 12.89 2.18
C HIS A 183 3.77 13.55 2.07
N PHE A 184 4.82 12.79 1.75
CA PHE A 184 6.18 13.30 1.67
C PHE A 184 6.45 14.04 0.35
N THR A 185 7.14 15.16 0.45
CA THR A 185 7.79 15.84 -0.66
C THR A 185 9.30 15.59 -0.59
N LYS A 186 10.03 15.86 -1.67
CA LYS A 186 11.50 15.75 -1.66
C LYS A 186 12.13 16.72 -0.65
N GLU A 187 11.57 17.91 -0.54
CA GLU A 187 11.99 18.96 0.40
C GLU A 187 11.80 18.51 1.86
N LEU A 188 10.65 17.89 2.16
CA LEU A 188 10.38 17.37 3.51
C LEU A 188 11.31 16.21 3.86
N LEU A 189 11.59 15.30 2.91
CA LEU A 189 12.58 14.23 3.11
C LEU A 189 13.99 14.79 3.31
N GLN A 190 14.35 15.89 2.65
CA GLN A 190 15.63 16.56 2.89
C GLN A 190 15.70 17.14 4.30
N GLN A 191 14.64 17.80 4.78
CA GLN A 191 14.57 18.29 6.17
C GLN A 191 14.70 17.15 7.19
N VAL A 192 14.14 15.98 6.92
CA VAL A 192 14.30 14.77 7.75
C VAL A 192 15.77 14.37 7.83
N LYS A 193 16.48 14.32 6.70
CA LYS A 193 17.93 14.03 6.64
C LYS A 193 18.75 15.07 7.37
N ASP A 194 18.45 16.36 7.14
CA ASP A 194 19.17 17.49 7.77
C ASP A 194 19.02 17.47 9.30
N LYS A 195 17.95 16.88 9.82
CA LYS A 195 17.75 16.66 11.25
C LYS A 195 18.61 15.52 11.82
N GLY A 196 19.31 14.77 10.99
CA GLY A 196 20.12 13.62 11.43
C GLY A 196 19.31 12.33 11.56
N VAL A 197 18.22 12.22 10.79
CA VAL A 197 17.42 11.00 10.68
C VAL A 197 17.85 10.23 9.43
N ASP A 198 18.20 8.96 9.60
CA ASP A 198 18.50 8.10 8.46
C ASP A 198 17.23 7.74 7.69
N ILE A 199 17.37 7.62 6.36
CA ILE A 199 16.30 7.12 5.49
C ILE A 199 16.74 5.79 4.90
N ALA A 200 15.98 4.74 5.19
CA ALA A 200 16.12 3.42 4.59
C ALA A 200 14.94 3.15 3.65
N GLU A 201 15.21 2.49 2.55
CA GLU A 201 14.21 2.12 1.57
C GLU A 201 14.08 0.60 1.48
N VAL A 202 12.88 0.09 1.64
CA VAL A 202 12.51 -1.30 1.40
C VAL A 202 11.52 -1.37 0.25
N THR A 203 11.29 -2.54 -0.30
CA THR A 203 10.31 -2.74 -1.38
C THR A 203 9.27 -3.75 -0.94
N LEU A 204 8.00 -3.44 -1.10
CA LEU A 204 6.90 -4.41 -1.08
C LEU A 204 5.94 -4.03 -2.21
N HIS A 205 5.74 -4.96 -3.12
CA HIS A 205 4.78 -4.78 -4.20
C HIS A 205 3.37 -5.07 -3.71
N VAL A 206 2.60 -4.00 -3.54
CA VAL A 206 1.24 -4.08 -3.00
C VAL A 206 0.31 -4.70 -4.02
N GLY A 207 -0.34 -5.79 -3.62
CA GLY A 207 -1.39 -6.44 -4.39
C GLY A 207 -2.76 -5.80 -4.13
N LEU A 208 -3.72 -6.05 -5.02
CA LEU A 208 -5.10 -5.55 -4.86
C LEU A 208 -5.86 -6.21 -3.70
N GLY A 209 -5.33 -7.29 -3.16
CA GLY A 209 -5.90 -7.94 -1.97
C GLY A 209 -6.05 -7.00 -0.79
N THR A 210 -5.15 -6.00 -0.68
CA THR A 210 -5.18 -4.97 0.38
C THR A 210 -6.49 -4.16 0.40
N PHE A 211 -7.19 -4.07 -0.73
CA PHE A 211 -8.47 -3.34 -0.84
C PHE A 211 -9.71 -4.25 -0.75
N ARG A 212 -9.51 -5.55 -0.61
CA ARG A 212 -10.63 -6.47 -0.43
C ARG A 212 -11.12 -6.42 1.03
N PRO A 213 -12.43 -6.30 1.26
CA PRO A 213 -12.96 -6.38 2.62
C PRO A 213 -12.70 -7.76 3.22
N VAL A 214 -12.49 -7.80 4.52
CA VAL A 214 -12.45 -9.06 5.29
C VAL A 214 -13.83 -9.72 5.20
N LYS A 215 -13.88 -11.00 4.82
CA LYS A 215 -15.12 -11.73 4.57
C LYS A 215 -15.45 -12.77 5.64
N VAL A 216 -14.68 -12.80 6.70
CA VAL A 216 -14.83 -13.73 7.82
C VAL A 216 -15.28 -12.97 9.06
N ASP A 217 -15.97 -13.66 9.97
CA ASP A 217 -16.40 -13.06 11.23
C ASP A 217 -15.27 -13.08 12.28
N ASN A 218 -14.49 -14.15 12.33
CA ASN A 218 -13.36 -14.26 13.26
C ASN A 218 -12.05 -13.85 12.57
N VAL A 219 -11.29 -12.96 13.22
CA VAL A 219 -9.99 -12.47 12.73
C VAL A 219 -9.03 -13.62 12.41
N LEU A 220 -9.05 -14.70 13.22
CA LEU A 220 -8.14 -15.84 13.05
C LEU A 220 -8.41 -16.67 11.78
N ASP A 221 -9.59 -16.56 11.18
CA ASP A 221 -9.97 -17.28 9.98
C ASP A 221 -9.58 -16.53 8.70
N HIS A 222 -9.05 -15.30 8.85
CA HIS A 222 -8.62 -14.49 7.71
C HIS A 222 -7.25 -14.90 7.20
N HIS A 223 -7.15 -15.13 5.90
CA HIS A 223 -5.88 -15.40 5.19
C HIS A 223 -5.46 -14.19 4.38
N MET A 224 -4.27 -13.67 4.68
CA MET A 224 -3.68 -12.57 3.94
C MET A 224 -3.19 -13.03 2.55
N HIS A 225 -3.31 -12.13 1.58
CA HIS A 225 -2.68 -12.34 0.28
C HIS A 225 -1.16 -12.21 0.40
N SER A 226 -0.47 -13.09 -0.33
CA SER A 226 0.99 -13.08 -0.38
C SER A 226 1.48 -11.94 -1.28
N GLU A 227 2.42 -11.13 -0.79
CA GLU A 227 3.03 -10.00 -1.49
C GLU A 227 4.56 -10.14 -1.49
N PHE A 228 5.17 -9.73 -2.61
CA PHE A 228 6.62 -9.83 -2.77
C PHE A 228 7.32 -8.64 -2.10
N TYR A 229 8.37 -8.93 -1.33
CA TYR A 229 9.19 -7.91 -0.68
C TYR A 229 10.69 -8.09 -0.93
N MET A 230 11.43 -7.00 -0.78
CA MET A 230 12.89 -6.97 -0.80
C MET A 230 13.42 -6.01 0.28
N VAL A 231 14.51 -6.41 0.91
CA VAL A 231 15.33 -5.58 1.80
C VAL A 231 16.76 -5.67 1.30
N SER A 232 17.36 -4.54 0.91
CA SER A 232 18.75 -4.48 0.50
C SER A 232 19.70 -4.52 1.71
N GLN A 233 20.97 -4.89 1.48
CA GLN A 233 21.99 -4.85 2.54
C GLN A 233 22.12 -3.43 3.13
N GLU A 234 22.13 -2.40 2.28
CA GLU A 234 22.21 -1.00 2.73
C GLU A 234 21.05 -0.64 3.67
N ALA A 235 19.82 -1.02 3.31
CA ALA A 235 18.65 -0.77 4.15
C ALA A 235 18.74 -1.52 5.49
N ALA A 236 19.10 -2.80 5.44
CA ALA A 236 19.29 -3.61 6.65
C ALA A 236 20.33 -3.00 7.58
N ASP A 237 21.48 -2.59 7.05
CA ASP A 237 22.57 -1.99 7.83
C ASP A 237 22.13 -0.67 8.49
N LYS A 238 21.46 0.23 7.76
CA LYS A 238 20.93 1.50 8.31
C LYS A 238 19.97 1.25 9.47
N ILE A 239 19.01 0.34 9.27
CA ILE A 239 17.98 0.03 10.28
C ILE A 239 18.61 -0.61 11.52
N ASN A 240 19.48 -1.62 11.33
CA ASN A 240 20.16 -2.29 12.42
C ASN A 240 21.07 -1.34 13.21
N ASN A 241 21.80 -0.45 12.51
CA ASN A 241 22.67 0.53 13.14
C ASN A 241 21.87 1.56 13.95
N ALA A 242 20.77 2.08 13.42
CA ALA A 242 19.90 2.99 14.16
C ALA A 242 19.38 2.32 15.44
N LYS A 243 18.87 1.10 15.34
CA LYS A 243 18.37 0.33 16.48
C LYS A 243 19.46 0.06 17.53
N LYS A 244 20.65 -0.36 17.08
CA LYS A 244 21.81 -0.61 17.96
C LYS A 244 22.25 0.64 18.72
N ASN A 245 22.11 1.82 18.12
CA ASN A 245 22.50 3.10 18.71
C ASN A 245 21.35 3.76 19.52
N GLY A 246 20.23 3.04 19.74
CA GLY A 246 19.10 3.53 20.53
C GLY A 246 18.16 4.50 19.78
N GLY A 247 18.32 4.62 18.46
CA GLY A 247 17.38 5.30 17.59
C GLY A 247 16.10 4.50 17.38
N ARG A 248 15.01 5.20 17.09
CA ARG A 248 13.71 4.58 16.79
C ARG A 248 13.63 4.20 15.32
N ILE A 249 12.95 3.09 15.04
CA ILE A 249 12.58 2.69 13.69
C ILE A 249 11.17 3.15 13.40
N ILE A 250 11.03 4.09 12.48
CA ILE A 250 9.77 4.73 12.13
C ILE A 250 9.35 4.22 10.76
N SER A 251 8.33 3.39 10.75
CA SER A 251 7.78 2.83 9.51
C SER A 251 6.81 3.80 8.85
N VAL A 252 6.98 4.04 7.55
CA VAL A 252 6.03 4.81 6.75
C VAL A 252 5.13 3.85 5.97
N GLY A 253 3.91 3.74 6.44
CA GLY A 253 2.88 2.85 5.92
C GLY A 253 2.91 1.44 6.49
N THR A 254 1.75 0.81 6.45
CA THR A 254 1.57 -0.58 6.86
C THR A 254 2.36 -1.56 6.00
N THR A 255 2.65 -1.19 4.75
CA THR A 255 3.48 -2.00 3.83
C THR A 255 4.93 -2.07 4.28
N SER A 256 5.56 -0.95 4.68
CA SER A 256 6.90 -0.95 5.25
C SER A 256 6.94 -1.73 6.56
N THR A 257 5.92 -1.58 7.41
CA THR A 257 5.77 -2.36 8.64
C THR A 257 5.78 -3.85 8.37
N ARG A 258 4.92 -4.32 7.46
CA ARG A 258 4.82 -5.74 7.11
C ARG A 258 6.11 -6.29 6.53
N THR A 259 6.83 -5.49 5.72
CA THR A 259 8.15 -5.86 5.20
C THR A 259 9.15 -6.07 6.32
N LEU A 260 9.27 -5.09 7.22
CA LEU A 260 10.25 -5.14 8.31
C LEU A 260 9.99 -6.30 9.27
N GLU A 261 8.74 -6.49 9.66
CA GLU A 261 8.35 -7.55 10.59
C GLU A 261 8.46 -8.95 9.97
N ALA A 262 8.23 -9.08 8.64
CA ALA A 262 8.40 -10.34 7.93
C ALA A 262 9.86 -10.69 7.64
N ALA A 263 10.70 -9.68 7.35
CA ALA A 263 12.09 -9.86 6.95
C ALA A 263 13.07 -10.05 8.13
N SER A 264 12.65 -9.66 9.34
CA SER A 264 13.49 -9.73 10.53
C SER A 264 13.52 -11.12 11.16
N ASP A 265 14.63 -11.44 11.82
CA ASP A 265 14.71 -12.57 12.73
C ASP A 265 13.92 -12.32 14.04
N GLU A 266 13.99 -13.27 14.97
CA GLU A 266 13.29 -13.20 16.25
C GLU A 266 13.78 -12.05 17.15
N ASN A 267 15.01 -11.58 16.94
CA ASN A 267 15.62 -10.45 17.66
C ASN A 267 15.38 -9.12 16.97
N GLY A 268 14.65 -9.11 15.85
CA GLY A 268 14.38 -7.92 15.05
C GLY A 268 15.61 -7.43 14.27
N VAL A 269 16.54 -8.32 13.93
CA VAL A 269 17.71 -8.04 13.09
C VAL A 269 17.36 -8.33 11.63
N LEU A 270 17.68 -7.39 10.76
CA LEU A 270 17.46 -7.50 9.32
C LEU A 270 18.74 -7.93 8.60
N LYS A 271 18.56 -8.66 7.50
CA LYS A 271 19.62 -9.00 6.53
C LYS A 271 19.10 -8.73 5.13
N GLU A 272 20.01 -8.63 4.17
CA GLU A 272 19.62 -8.63 2.76
C GLU A 272 18.78 -9.86 2.45
N CYS A 273 17.58 -9.65 1.96
CA CYS A 273 16.67 -10.73 1.61
C CYS A 273 15.58 -10.28 0.63
N SER A 274 14.97 -11.25 -0.01
CA SER A 274 13.73 -11.09 -0.75
C SER A 274 12.86 -12.32 -0.57
N GLY A 275 11.56 -12.14 -0.68
CA GLY A 275 10.64 -13.25 -0.49
C GLY A 275 9.19 -12.84 -0.65
N TRP A 276 8.32 -13.75 -0.27
CA TRP A 276 6.88 -13.54 -0.24
C TRP A 276 6.40 -13.52 1.20
N THR A 277 5.51 -12.60 1.53
CA THR A 277 4.92 -12.51 2.86
C THR A 277 3.41 -12.42 2.79
N ASP A 278 2.76 -13.19 3.63
CA ASP A 278 1.35 -13.13 3.98
C ASP A 278 1.14 -12.76 5.44
N ILE A 279 2.13 -12.08 6.03
CA ILE A 279 2.09 -11.69 7.44
C ILE A 279 0.81 -10.93 7.76
N PHE A 280 0.09 -11.40 8.77
CA PHE A 280 -1.10 -10.78 9.30
C PHE A 280 -0.84 -10.28 10.72
N ILE A 281 -0.84 -8.97 10.89
CA ILE A 281 -0.60 -8.30 12.15
C ILE A 281 -1.92 -7.82 12.73
N TYR A 282 -2.26 -8.28 13.93
CA TYR A 282 -3.46 -7.93 14.68
C TYR A 282 -3.14 -7.91 16.19
N PRO A 283 -4.02 -7.40 17.06
CA PRO A 283 -3.75 -7.31 18.49
C PRO A 283 -3.32 -8.63 19.12
N GLY A 284 -2.21 -8.57 19.86
CA GLY A 284 -1.46 -9.73 20.38
C GLY A 284 -0.15 -9.98 19.65
N TYR A 285 0.07 -9.33 18.50
CA TYR A 285 1.36 -9.37 17.82
C TYR A 285 2.42 -8.56 18.57
N SER A 286 3.61 -9.13 18.72
CA SER A 286 4.76 -8.44 19.32
C SER A 286 5.68 -7.91 18.23
N PHE A 287 5.73 -6.60 18.06
CA PHE A 287 6.60 -5.97 17.08
C PHE A 287 8.07 -6.16 17.44
N LYS A 288 8.87 -6.56 16.45
CA LYS A 288 10.30 -6.87 16.60
C LYS A 288 11.18 -5.72 16.14
N VAL A 289 10.73 -4.96 15.16
CA VAL A 289 11.52 -3.95 14.46
C VAL A 289 11.01 -2.54 14.70
N ILE A 290 9.74 -2.29 14.45
CA ILE A 290 9.23 -0.92 14.44
C ILE A 290 8.93 -0.40 15.85
N ASP A 291 9.23 0.89 16.05
CA ASP A 291 8.89 1.64 17.27
C ASP A 291 7.73 2.60 17.04
N CYS A 292 7.65 3.19 15.86
CA CYS A 292 6.66 4.19 15.45
C CYS A 292 6.12 3.90 14.05
N LEU A 293 4.92 4.41 13.78
CA LEU A 293 4.23 4.24 12.51
C LEU A 293 3.66 5.56 12.02
N ILE A 294 3.93 5.91 10.76
CA ILE A 294 3.20 6.93 10.01
C ILE A 294 2.25 6.21 9.07
N THR A 295 0.96 6.48 9.15
CA THR A 295 -0.05 5.79 8.36
C THR A 295 -1.22 6.70 7.99
N ASN A 296 -2.03 6.31 7.00
CA ASN A 296 -3.34 6.92 6.74
C ASN A 296 -4.39 6.38 7.72
N PHE A 297 -5.56 7.01 7.75
CA PHE A 297 -6.75 6.42 8.35
C PHE A 297 -7.31 5.31 7.46
N HIS A 298 -7.69 4.19 8.06
CA HIS A 298 -8.07 2.97 7.37
C HIS A 298 -9.56 2.66 7.48
N LEU A 299 -10.08 1.83 6.57
CA LEU A 299 -11.47 1.36 6.55
C LEU A 299 -11.88 0.63 7.83
N PRO A 300 -13.14 0.78 8.28
CA PRO A 300 -13.71 -0.08 9.31
C PRO A 300 -13.53 -1.56 8.96
N GLN A 301 -13.34 -2.39 9.97
CA GLN A 301 -13.22 -3.85 9.86
C GLN A 301 -12.09 -4.33 8.91
N SER A 302 -11.11 -3.47 8.60
CA SER A 302 -9.99 -3.82 7.73
C SER A 302 -8.80 -4.41 8.49
N THR A 303 -8.01 -5.22 7.81
CA THR A 303 -6.74 -5.75 8.35
C THR A 303 -5.77 -4.63 8.75
N LEU A 304 -5.90 -3.45 8.15
CA LEU A 304 -5.05 -2.31 8.43
C LEU A 304 -5.39 -1.63 9.76
N VAL A 305 -6.68 -1.50 10.11
CA VAL A 305 -7.09 -1.05 11.46
C VAL A 305 -6.60 -2.04 12.51
N MET A 306 -6.63 -3.34 12.20
CA MET A 306 -6.13 -4.38 13.11
C MET A 306 -4.64 -4.24 13.36
N LEU A 307 -3.83 -3.95 12.32
CA LEU A 307 -2.39 -3.70 12.44
C LEU A 307 -2.10 -2.47 13.32
N VAL A 308 -2.79 -1.36 13.05
CA VAL A 308 -2.64 -0.14 13.86
C VAL A 308 -3.06 -0.38 15.31
N SER A 309 -4.13 -1.15 15.52
CA SER A 309 -4.60 -1.56 16.85
C SER A 309 -3.63 -2.48 17.58
N ALA A 310 -2.87 -3.28 16.85
CA ALA A 310 -1.80 -4.09 17.43
C ALA A 310 -0.66 -3.22 18.01
N LEU A 311 -0.37 -2.08 17.36
CA LEU A 311 0.70 -1.17 17.80
C LEU A 311 0.29 -0.27 18.97
N ALA A 312 -0.92 0.29 18.94
CA ALA A 312 -1.34 1.34 19.87
C ALA A 312 -2.44 0.91 20.87
N GLY A 313 -2.95 -0.31 20.73
CA GLY A 313 -4.12 -0.77 21.46
C GLY A 313 -5.43 -0.40 20.76
N ARG A 314 -6.35 -1.37 20.71
CA ARG A 314 -7.62 -1.22 19.98
C ARG A 314 -8.45 -0.03 20.46
N GLU A 315 -8.58 0.15 21.76
CA GLU A 315 -9.40 1.23 22.35
C GLU A 315 -8.82 2.61 22.00
N HIS A 316 -7.51 2.79 22.10
CA HIS A 316 -6.86 4.03 21.74
C HIS A 316 -7.08 4.38 20.26
N VAL A 317 -6.92 3.37 19.38
CA VAL A 317 -7.12 3.55 17.93
C VAL A 317 -8.57 3.89 17.60
N LEU A 318 -9.54 3.17 18.14
CA LEU A 318 -10.95 3.44 17.85
C LEU A 318 -11.41 4.80 18.41
N ASN A 319 -10.93 5.20 19.59
CA ASN A 319 -11.18 6.54 20.12
C ASN A 319 -10.55 7.64 19.24
N ALA A 320 -9.31 7.46 18.80
CA ALA A 320 -8.66 8.38 17.87
C ALA A 320 -9.39 8.48 16.52
N TYR A 321 -9.92 7.36 16.01
CA TYR A 321 -10.68 7.35 14.76
C TYR A 321 -12.05 8.03 14.92
N LYS A 322 -12.72 7.84 16.07
CA LYS A 322 -13.94 8.58 16.39
C LYS A 322 -13.68 10.09 16.40
N GLU A 323 -12.65 10.52 17.09
CA GLU A 323 -12.25 11.93 17.13
C GLU A 323 -11.87 12.44 15.73
N ALA A 324 -11.18 11.64 14.89
CA ALA A 324 -10.89 12.00 13.53
C ALA A 324 -12.17 12.22 12.67
N VAL A 325 -13.21 11.42 12.88
CA VAL A 325 -14.51 11.60 12.22
C VAL A 325 -15.19 12.90 12.71
N GLU A 326 -15.22 13.14 14.02
CA GLU A 326 -15.80 14.35 14.62
C GLU A 326 -15.08 15.62 14.14
N GLU A 327 -13.75 15.58 14.05
CA GLU A 327 -12.89 16.64 13.57
C GLU A 327 -12.81 16.72 12.03
N ARG A 328 -13.57 15.87 11.33
CA ARG A 328 -13.66 15.82 9.86
C ARG A 328 -12.31 15.65 9.18
N TYR A 329 -11.50 14.73 9.66
CA TYR A 329 -10.32 14.26 8.94
C TYR A 329 -10.73 13.58 7.63
N ARG A 330 -9.79 13.58 6.68
CA ARG A 330 -9.96 12.88 5.41
C ARG A 330 -9.40 11.45 5.55
N PHE A 331 -10.13 10.48 5.02
CA PHE A 331 -9.80 9.06 5.17
C PHE A 331 -9.26 8.45 3.89
N PHE A 332 -8.50 7.35 4.03
CA PHE A 332 -7.92 6.50 3.01
C PHE A 332 -6.77 7.12 2.21
N SER A 333 -6.58 6.64 0.96
CA SER A 333 -5.38 6.83 0.14
C SER A 333 -4.95 8.29 -0.04
N PHE A 334 -5.91 9.20 -0.23
CA PHE A 334 -5.67 10.64 -0.37
C PHE A 334 -6.08 11.41 0.88
N GLY A 335 -6.33 10.70 1.95
CA GLY A 335 -6.72 11.28 3.23
C GLY A 335 -5.56 11.89 4.01
N ASP A 336 -5.82 12.11 5.28
CA ASP A 336 -4.87 12.63 6.25
C ASP A 336 -4.03 11.51 6.88
N ALA A 337 -3.08 11.89 7.73
CA ALA A 337 -2.12 10.97 8.31
C ALA A 337 -2.25 10.86 9.83
N MET A 338 -1.78 9.74 10.37
CA MET A 338 -1.50 9.52 11.78
C MET A 338 -0.02 9.26 11.99
N PHE A 339 0.50 9.69 13.14
CA PHE A 339 1.79 9.28 13.70
C PHE A 339 1.56 8.65 15.09
N ILE A 340 2.13 7.48 15.29
CA ILE A 340 1.92 6.65 16.50
C ILE A 340 3.26 6.26 17.09
#